data_62205a8e659788b6f7e0cf7a9ba1ddb2
#
_entry.id   62205a8e659788b6f7e0cf7a9ba1ddb2
#
_cell.length_a   1.000
_cell.length_b   1.000
_cell.length_c   1.000
_cell.angle_alpha   90.00
_cell.angle_beta   90.00
_cell.angle_gamma   90.00
#
_symmetry.space_group_name_H-M   'P 1'
#
loop_
_entity.id
_entity.type
_entity.pdbx_description
1 polymer ?
#
loop_
_entity_poly.entity_id
_entity_poly.type
_entity_poly.pdbx_seq_one_letter_code
_entity_poly.pdbx_strand_id
1 'polypeptide(L)'
;MSHDHAAHGHGGAHGAGQGGYTHAGHGYGGAPKGYAVQHSAADENRRGREEGETLHYALYTVFARSGARPAEANTDEARAEFEKVAEQLAAEGVTLRGIYDVSAMRDNADVMIWTHGATPEKLQAAVRKIRRTALFAGTTIVWSTMGVHREAEFTRNHAPAYARGKAPEAWVCVYPFVRSYDWYYMNPE
;
A
#
# COMPACT_ATOMS: atom_id res chain seq x y z
N MET A 1 15.14 -69.18 -6.49
CA MET A 1 13.73 -69.57 -6.68
C MET A 1 13.03 -68.33 -7.27
N SER A 2 12.74 -68.48 -8.55
CA SER A 2 12.04 -67.48 -9.35
C SER A 2 10.55 -67.54 -9.07
N HIS A 3 9.93 -66.38 -9.02
CA HIS A 3 8.48 -66.26 -9.37
C HIS A 3 8.25 -64.92 -10.09
N ASP A 4 8.12 -65.05 -11.39
CA ASP A 4 7.42 -64.13 -12.28
C ASP A 4 5.95 -64.02 -11.89
N HIS A 5 5.41 -62.84 -11.91
CA HIS A 5 3.99 -62.65 -12.19
C HIS A 5 3.73 -61.39 -13.03
N ALA A 6 3.02 -61.75 -14.08
CA ALA A 6 2.72 -61.01 -15.28
C ALA A 6 1.90 -59.73 -15.11
N ALA A 7 2.06 -58.92 -16.14
CA ALA A 7 1.32 -57.69 -16.49
C ALA A 7 -0.19 -57.91 -16.67
N HIS A 8 -0.98 -56.95 -16.20
CA HIS A 8 -2.27 -56.62 -16.81
C HIS A 8 -2.37 -55.11 -17.03
N GLY A 9 -2.32 -54.77 -18.30
CA GLY A 9 -2.64 -53.43 -18.79
C GLY A 9 -4.15 -53.21 -18.79
N HIS A 10 -4.56 -52.05 -18.31
CA HIS A 10 -5.83 -51.44 -18.69
C HIS A 10 -5.58 -50.01 -19.13
N GLY A 11 -5.74 -49.85 -20.46
CA GLY A 11 -5.81 -48.55 -21.08
C GLY A 11 -7.11 -47.84 -20.70
N GLY A 12 -6.99 -46.61 -20.27
CA GLY A 12 -8.08 -45.67 -20.07
C GLY A 12 -7.61 -44.30 -20.56
N ALA A 13 -7.90 -44.01 -21.84
CA ALA A 13 -7.67 -42.68 -22.40
C ALA A 13 -8.71 -41.71 -21.82
N HIS A 14 -8.27 -40.80 -20.98
CA HIS A 14 -9.07 -39.61 -20.69
C HIS A 14 -8.43 -38.41 -21.38
N GLY A 15 -9.16 -37.88 -22.36
CA GLY A 15 -8.82 -36.73 -23.14
C GLY A 15 -8.65 -35.49 -22.27
N ALA A 16 -7.45 -34.94 -22.30
CA ALA A 16 -7.16 -33.61 -21.76
C ALA A 16 -7.75 -32.57 -22.72
N GLY A 17 -8.86 -31.96 -22.30
CA GLY A 17 -9.38 -30.76 -22.94
C GLY A 17 -8.45 -29.59 -22.60
N GLN A 18 -7.56 -29.26 -23.51
CA GLN A 18 -6.81 -28.01 -23.49
C GLN A 18 -7.76 -26.87 -23.86
N GLY A 19 -8.30 -26.18 -22.88
CA GLY A 19 -8.92 -24.89 -23.04
C GLY A 19 -7.83 -23.83 -23.30
N GLY A 20 -7.48 -23.67 -24.60
CA GLY A 20 -6.59 -22.60 -25.04
C GLY A 20 -7.27 -21.26 -24.86
N TYR A 21 -6.82 -20.47 -23.87
CA TYR A 21 -7.11 -19.05 -23.85
C TYR A 21 -6.27 -18.39 -24.94
N THR A 22 -6.88 -18.14 -26.11
CA THR A 22 -6.30 -17.28 -27.12
C THR A 22 -6.30 -15.86 -26.60
N HIS A 23 -5.14 -15.38 -26.13
CA HIS A 23 -4.88 -13.95 -25.99
C HIS A 23 -4.95 -13.34 -27.38
N ALA A 24 -6.07 -12.69 -27.69
CA ALA A 24 -6.16 -11.79 -28.83
C ALA A 24 -5.20 -10.63 -28.51
N GLY A 25 -4.02 -10.64 -29.15
CA GLY A 25 -3.09 -9.54 -29.14
C GLY A 25 -3.76 -8.32 -29.75
N HIS A 26 -4.23 -7.39 -28.91
CA HIS A 26 -4.57 -6.05 -29.36
C HIS A 26 -3.23 -5.36 -29.61
N GLY A 27 -2.90 -5.19 -30.90
CA GLY A 27 -1.80 -4.37 -31.35
C GLY A 27 -1.97 -2.97 -30.74
N TYR A 28 -0.98 -2.51 -30.01
CA TYR A 28 -0.85 -1.11 -29.62
C TYR A 28 -0.59 -0.29 -30.88
N GLY A 29 -1.66 0.08 -31.56
CA GLY A 29 -1.65 1.13 -32.59
C GLY A 29 -1.27 2.43 -31.93
N GLY A 30 -0.46 3.22 -32.63
CA GLY A 30 0.24 4.42 -32.20
C GLY A 30 -0.46 5.32 -31.20
N ALA A 31 0.32 5.90 -30.32
CA ALA A 31 -0.12 6.85 -29.29
C ALA A 31 -1.11 7.86 -29.87
N PRO A 32 -2.32 8.00 -29.31
CA PRO A 32 -3.26 9.01 -29.78
C PRO A 32 -2.67 10.39 -29.51
N LYS A 33 -2.57 11.18 -30.57
CA LYS A 33 -2.21 12.60 -30.51
C LYS A 33 -3.25 13.32 -29.66
N GLY A 34 -2.82 13.88 -28.53
CA GLY A 34 -3.64 14.81 -27.74
C GLY A 34 -4.53 14.10 -26.72
N TYR A 35 -3.92 13.59 -25.63
CA TYR A 35 -4.62 13.52 -24.35
C TYR A 35 -4.81 14.95 -23.86
N ALA A 36 -5.88 15.60 -24.29
CA ALA A 36 -6.44 16.65 -23.46
C ALA A 36 -6.89 15.97 -22.18
N VAL A 37 -6.13 16.10 -21.11
CA VAL A 37 -6.58 15.73 -19.78
C VAL A 37 -7.84 16.57 -19.55
N GLN A 38 -9.00 15.95 -19.71
CA GLN A 38 -10.23 16.57 -19.29
C GLN A 38 -10.18 16.67 -17.78
N HIS A 39 -9.78 17.82 -17.28
CA HIS A 39 -9.75 18.16 -15.86
C HIS A 39 -11.16 18.23 -15.23
N SER A 40 -12.21 17.90 -15.98
CA SER A 40 -13.58 18.03 -15.56
C SER A 40 -13.92 17.26 -14.27
N ALA A 41 -13.47 16.01 -14.13
CA ALA A 41 -13.76 15.21 -12.94
C ALA A 41 -12.97 15.65 -11.70
N ALA A 42 -11.73 16.13 -11.88
CA ALA A 42 -10.94 16.66 -10.78
C ALA A 42 -11.41 18.07 -10.36
N ASP A 43 -11.87 18.88 -11.31
CA ASP A 43 -12.42 20.20 -11.03
C ASP A 43 -13.84 20.15 -10.48
N GLU A 44 -14.66 19.19 -10.91
CA GLU A 44 -15.96 18.95 -10.32
C GLU A 44 -15.85 18.40 -8.89
N ASN A 45 -14.88 17.54 -8.63
CA ASN A 45 -14.58 17.07 -7.28
C ASN A 45 -13.96 18.16 -6.38
N ARG A 46 -13.32 19.18 -6.97
CA ARG A 46 -12.86 20.38 -6.26
C ARG A 46 -13.99 21.36 -5.97
N ARG A 47 -14.96 21.49 -6.87
CA ARG A 47 -16.13 22.37 -6.69
C ARG A 47 -17.17 21.83 -5.69
N GLY A 48 -17.18 20.51 -5.46
CA GLY A 48 -17.99 19.87 -4.42
C GLY A 48 -17.32 19.83 -3.05
N ARG A 49 -16.12 20.40 -2.88
CA ARG A 49 -15.55 20.64 -1.55
C ARG A 49 -16.27 21.85 -0.96
N GLU A 50 -17.06 21.62 0.09
CA GLU A 50 -17.50 22.72 0.93
C GLU A 50 -16.25 23.47 1.41
N GLU A 51 -16.24 24.77 1.24
CA GLU A 51 -15.19 25.64 1.73
C GLU A 51 -15.04 25.41 3.25
N GLY A 52 -13.97 24.74 3.65
CA GLY A 52 -13.69 24.44 5.06
C GLY A 52 -13.49 22.95 5.40
N GLU A 53 -13.70 22.01 4.49
CA GLU A 53 -13.43 20.59 4.78
C GLU A 53 -11.93 20.32 4.87
N THR A 54 -11.45 19.94 6.06
CA THR A 54 -10.07 19.53 6.27
C THR A 54 -9.93 18.05 5.98
N LEU A 55 -9.21 17.70 4.92
CA LEU A 55 -8.88 16.33 4.59
C LEU A 55 -7.59 15.89 5.29
N HIS A 56 -7.60 14.71 5.87
CA HIS A 56 -6.43 14.09 6.48
C HIS A 56 -6.08 12.81 5.73
N TYR A 57 -4.88 12.74 5.17
CA TYR A 57 -4.39 11.57 4.46
C TYR A 57 -3.45 10.77 5.34
N ALA A 58 -3.53 9.46 5.26
CA ALA A 58 -2.61 8.53 5.89
C ALA A 58 -2.09 7.56 4.84
N LEU A 59 -0.79 7.30 4.85
CA LEU A 59 -0.14 6.37 3.94
C LEU A 59 0.62 5.33 4.75
N TYR A 60 0.28 4.07 4.53
CA TYR A 60 0.96 2.90 5.08
C TYR A 60 1.79 2.26 3.97
N THR A 61 3.05 2.04 4.21
CA THR A 61 3.97 1.44 3.23
C THR A 61 4.79 0.36 3.91
N VAL A 62 4.73 -0.84 3.34
CA VAL A 62 5.45 -2.02 3.82
C VAL A 62 6.63 -2.30 2.91
N PHE A 63 7.78 -2.48 3.51
CA PHE A 63 9.03 -2.79 2.85
C PHE A 63 9.48 -4.21 3.21
N ALA A 64 10.08 -4.89 2.24
CA ALA A 64 10.81 -6.12 2.44
C ALA A 64 12.25 -5.97 1.95
N ARG A 65 13.16 -6.70 2.54
CA ARG A 65 14.53 -6.79 2.05
C ARG A 65 14.57 -7.57 0.73
N SER A 66 15.31 -7.05 -0.23
CA SER A 66 15.50 -7.65 -1.55
C SER A 66 16.92 -8.19 -1.70
N GLY A 67 17.32 -9.10 -0.83
CA GLY A 67 18.67 -9.67 -0.84
C GLY A 67 19.52 -9.27 0.38
N ALA A 68 20.84 -9.34 0.25
CA ALA A 68 21.75 -8.95 1.33
C ALA A 68 21.63 -7.45 1.62
N ARG A 69 21.54 -7.10 2.89
CA ARG A 69 21.51 -5.69 3.30
C ARG A 69 22.89 -5.08 3.03
N PRO A 70 22.96 -3.94 2.32
CA PRO A 70 24.21 -3.23 2.15
C PRO A 70 24.82 -2.85 3.50
N ALA A 71 26.14 -2.95 3.62
CA ALA A 71 26.83 -2.64 4.87
C ALA A 71 26.55 -1.22 5.35
N GLU A 72 26.43 -0.28 4.41
CA GLU A 72 26.13 1.13 4.64
C GLU A 72 24.75 1.37 5.26
N ALA A 73 23.81 0.43 5.10
CA ALA A 73 22.47 0.55 5.65
C ALA A 73 22.39 0.29 7.17
N ASN A 74 23.47 -0.15 7.81
CA ASN A 74 23.50 -0.46 9.23
C ASN A 74 24.53 0.37 10.00
N THR A 75 24.69 1.62 9.61
CA THR A 75 25.64 2.54 10.25
C THR A 75 24.91 3.65 10.97
N ASP A 76 25.61 4.35 11.86
CA ASP A 76 25.07 5.52 12.57
C ASP A 76 24.84 6.69 11.60
N GLU A 77 25.65 6.80 10.55
CA GLU A 77 25.50 7.77 9.48
C GLU A 77 24.20 7.54 8.72
N ALA A 78 23.83 6.28 8.42
CA ALA A 78 22.57 5.95 7.76
C ALA A 78 21.36 6.30 8.64
N ARG A 79 21.48 6.13 9.96
CA ARG A 79 20.44 6.55 10.91
C ARG A 79 20.32 8.07 10.96
N ALA A 80 21.44 8.79 11.07
CA ALA A 80 21.45 10.23 11.06
C ALA A 80 20.91 10.83 9.76
N GLU A 81 21.22 10.24 8.61
CA GLU A 81 20.63 10.60 7.32
C GLU A 81 19.11 10.46 7.35
N PHE A 82 18.62 9.32 7.83
CA PHE A 82 17.18 9.06 7.93
C PHE A 82 16.47 10.04 8.89
N GLU A 83 17.05 10.31 10.06
CA GLU A 83 16.52 11.27 11.02
C GLU A 83 16.42 12.67 10.41
N LYS A 84 17.46 13.12 9.69
CA LYS A 84 17.43 14.38 8.96
C LYS A 84 16.33 14.42 7.89
N VAL A 85 16.10 13.32 7.20
CA VAL A 85 14.97 13.21 6.24
C VAL A 85 13.65 13.31 6.99
N ALA A 86 13.48 12.64 8.14
CA ALA A 86 12.27 12.72 8.95
C ALA A 86 11.98 14.16 9.42
N GLU A 87 13.00 14.89 9.86
CA GLU A 87 12.89 16.32 10.23
C GLU A 87 12.46 17.19 9.03
N GLN A 88 13.05 16.96 7.85
CA GLN A 88 12.66 17.67 6.62
C GLN A 88 11.19 17.40 6.25
N LEU A 89 10.74 16.15 6.38
CA LEU A 89 9.35 15.79 6.13
C LEU A 89 8.41 16.50 7.09
N ALA A 90 8.77 16.58 8.37
CA ALA A 90 7.99 17.32 9.36
C ALA A 90 7.88 18.82 9.01
N ALA A 91 8.98 19.44 8.59
CA ALA A 91 9.00 20.84 8.11
C ALA A 91 8.13 21.05 6.86
N GLU A 92 7.97 20.04 6.01
CA GLU A 92 7.10 20.04 4.82
C GLU A 92 5.64 19.72 5.13
N GLY A 93 5.30 19.46 6.41
CA GLY A 93 3.95 19.14 6.86
C GLY A 93 3.56 17.68 6.66
N VAL A 94 4.54 16.77 6.63
CA VAL A 94 4.34 15.32 6.67
C VAL A 94 4.87 14.77 7.98
N THR A 95 4.01 14.11 8.73
CA THR A 95 4.41 13.43 9.95
C THR A 95 4.75 11.97 9.67
N LEU A 96 5.98 11.56 9.99
CA LEU A 96 6.33 10.15 10.13
C LEU A 96 5.81 9.68 11.50
N ARG A 97 4.64 9.05 11.50
CA ARG A 97 3.93 8.70 12.71
C ARG A 97 4.51 7.49 13.43
N GLY A 98 5.04 6.55 12.67
CA GLY A 98 5.65 5.36 13.26
C GLY A 98 6.39 4.51 12.23
N ILE A 99 7.32 3.74 12.76
CA ILE A 99 8.05 2.69 12.07
C ILE A 99 7.83 1.42 12.88
N TYR A 100 7.33 0.38 12.24
CA TYR A 100 6.92 -0.85 12.90
C TYR A 100 7.68 -2.03 12.30
N ASP A 101 8.25 -2.86 13.16
CA ASP A 101 8.77 -4.15 12.79
C ASP A 101 7.60 -5.08 12.48
N VAL A 102 7.50 -5.56 11.25
CA VAL A 102 6.48 -6.50 10.78
C VAL A 102 7.11 -7.80 10.28
N SER A 103 8.42 -7.98 10.54
CA SER A 103 9.15 -9.18 10.19
C SER A 103 8.54 -10.40 10.89
N ALA A 104 8.54 -11.53 10.19
CA ALA A 104 7.92 -12.78 10.66
C ALA A 104 6.39 -12.73 10.90
N MET A 105 5.72 -11.56 10.80
CA MET A 105 4.26 -11.48 10.77
C MET A 105 3.70 -11.78 9.37
N ARG A 106 4.52 -11.54 8.36
CA ARG A 106 4.30 -11.95 6.97
C ARG A 106 5.61 -12.47 6.42
N ASP A 107 5.53 -13.39 5.46
CA ASP A 107 6.67 -14.02 4.81
C ASP A 107 7.49 -13.06 3.92
N ASN A 108 6.86 -11.98 3.49
CA ASN A 108 7.40 -11.02 2.54
C ASN A 108 7.45 -9.58 3.06
N ALA A 109 7.55 -9.37 4.37
CA ALA A 109 7.54 -8.03 4.95
C ALA A 109 8.54 -7.92 6.11
N ASP A 110 9.25 -6.79 6.20
CA ASP A 110 10.19 -6.52 7.29
C ASP A 110 9.80 -5.27 8.08
N VAL A 111 9.49 -4.16 7.39
CA VAL A 111 9.24 -2.87 8.04
C VAL A 111 8.00 -2.22 7.44
N MET A 112 7.13 -1.71 8.29
CA MET A 112 6.04 -0.84 7.88
C MET A 112 6.30 0.57 8.38
N ILE A 113 6.12 1.56 7.50
CA ILE A 113 6.07 2.97 7.88
C ILE A 113 4.65 3.52 7.76
N TRP A 114 4.30 4.39 8.68
CA TRP A 114 3.05 5.13 8.68
C TRP A 114 3.33 6.62 8.63
N THR A 115 2.92 7.26 7.54
CA THR A 115 2.98 8.72 7.38
C THR A 115 1.59 9.31 7.26
N HIS A 116 1.42 10.57 7.67
CA HIS A 116 0.18 11.30 7.43
C HIS A 116 0.46 12.78 7.15
N GLY A 117 -0.50 13.44 6.51
CA GLY A 117 -0.39 14.84 6.13
C GLY A 117 -1.63 15.34 5.39
N ALA A 118 -1.59 16.60 4.95
CA ALA A 118 -2.71 17.29 4.36
C ALA A 118 -2.93 16.97 2.86
N THR A 119 -1.92 16.44 2.15
CA THR A 119 -2.02 16.15 0.72
C THR A 119 -1.38 14.81 0.35
N PRO A 120 -1.97 14.06 -0.58
CA PRO A 120 -1.45 12.77 -1.01
C PRO A 120 -0.09 12.88 -1.73
N GLU A 121 0.13 13.98 -2.46
CA GLU A 121 1.37 14.21 -3.20
C GLU A 121 2.57 14.34 -2.26
N LYS A 122 2.39 15.03 -1.12
CA LYS A 122 3.44 15.15 -0.10
C LYS A 122 3.74 13.80 0.53
N LEU A 123 2.74 12.96 0.81
CA LEU A 123 2.94 11.61 1.34
C LEU A 123 3.69 10.73 0.34
N GLN A 124 3.32 10.80 -0.94
CA GLN A 124 4.02 10.09 -1.99
C GLN A 124 5.49 10.56 -2.12
N ALA A 125 5.72 11.86 -2.04
CA ALA A 125 7.07 12.42 -2.06
C ALA A 125 7.89 11.98 -0.85
N ALA A 126 7.26 11.90 0.33
CA ALA A 126 7.89 11.42 1.55
C ALA A 126 8.41 9.99 1.41
N VAL A 127 7.58 9.08 0.91
CA VAL A 127 8.00 7.69 0.68
C VAL A 127 9.17 7.62 -0.31
N ARG A 128 9.17 8.45 -1.37
CA ARG A 128 10.31 8.49 -2.31
C ARG A 128 11.59 9.01 -1.65
N LYS A 129 11.51 9.98 -0.73
CA LYS A 129 12.67 10.48 0.03
C LYS A 129 13.19 9.39 0.96
N ILE A 130 12.33 8.75 1.74
CA ILE A 130 12.68 7.66 2.66
C ILE A 130 13.39 6.52 1.93
N ARG A 131 12.84 6.09 0.79
CA ARG A 131 13.45 5.01 -0.02
C ARG A 131 14.85 5.30 -0.54
N ARG A 132 15.23 6.55 -0.62
CA ARG A 132 16.56 6.97 -1.10
C ARG A 132 17.61 7.02 -0.02
N THR A 133 17.21 6.93 1.25
CA THR A 133 18.17 6.89 2.36
C THR A 133 18.92 5.56 2.39
N ALA A 134 20.15 5.59 2.89
CA ALA A 134 20.96 4.39 3.05
C ALA A 134 20.28 3.34 3.95
N LEU A 135 19.52 3.78 4.96
CA LEU A 135 18.78 2.90 5.86
C LEU A 135 17.78 1.99 5.12
N PHE A 136 17.17 2.49 4.05
CA PHE A 136 16.21 1.76 3.21
C PHE A 136 16.83 1.18 1.93
N ALA A 137 18.16 1.30 1.75
CA ALA A 137 18.86 0.66 0.63
C ALA A 137 18.67 -0.87 0.69
N GLY A 138 18.48 -1.49 -0.47
CA GLY A 138 18.23 -2.92 -0.57
C GLY A 138 16.84 -3.36 -0.12
N THR A 139 15.89 -2.43 0.02
CA THR A 139 14.48 -2.76 0.26
C THR A 139 13.60 -2.50 -0.95
N THR A 140 12.49 -3.23 -1.03
CA THR A 140 11.42 -3.02 -2.01
C THR A 140 10.10 -2.77 -1.30
N ILE A 141 9.21 -1.99 -1.91
CA ILE A 141 7.83 -1.87 -1.43
C ILE A 141 7.07 -3.11 -1.87
N VAL A 142 6.51 -3.83 -0.91
CA VAL A 142 5.70 -5.03 -1.15
C VAL A 142 4.21 -4.78 -0.98
N TRP A 143 3.86 -3.74 -0.25
CA TRP A 143 2.48 -3.30 -0.09
C TRP A 143 2.42 -1.82 0.28
N SER A 144 1.42 -1.13 -0.23
CA SER A 144 1.15 0.25 0.14
C SER A 144 -0.33 0.56 0.00
N THR A 145 -0.88 1.33 0.93
CA THR A 145 -2.25 1.82 0.85
C THR A 145 -2.35 3.23 1.42
N MET A 146 -3.16 4.05 0.76
CA MET A 146 -3.46 5.40 1.21
C MET A 146 -4.93 5.47 1.61
N GLY A 147 -5.18 6.00 2.80
CA GLY A 147 -6.50 6.34 3.28
C GLY A 147 -6.72 7.84 3.31
N VAL A 148 -7.94 8.26 3.12
CA VAL A 148 -8.38 9.64 3.35
C VAL A 148 -9.45 9.64 4.43
N HIS A 149 -9.29 10.47 5.44
CA HIS A 149 -10.35 10.78 6.38
C HIS A 149 -11.07 12.04 5.91
N ARG A 150 -12.38 11.91 5.76
CA ARG A 150 -13.30 13.01 5.48
C ARG A 150 -14.21 13.15 6.70
N GLU A 151 -14.42 14.38 7.12
CA GLU A 151 -15.46 14.65 8.10
C GLU A 151 -16.81 14.36 7.47
N ALA A 152 -17.61 13.52 8.11
CA ALA A 152 -18.99 13.32 7.75
C ALA A 152 -19.89 13.91 8.84
N GLU A 153 -21.08 14.33 8.47
CA GLU A 153 -22.04 14.97 9.38
C GLU A 153 -22.28 14.19 10.67
N PHE A 154 -22.27 12.85 10.56
CA PHE A 154 -22.45 11.95 11.71
C PHE A 154 -21.16 11.60 12.46
N THR A 155 -19.99 12.05 11.99
CA THR A 155 -18.67 11.66 12.55
C THR A 155 -17.81 12.84 12.99
N ARG A 156 -18.36 14.03 13.13
CA ARG A 156 -17.61 15.25 13.55
C ARG A 156 -16.79 15.04 14.83
N ASN A 157 -17.26 14.18 15.74
CA ASN A 157 -16.56 13.85 16.97
C ASN A 157 -15.62 12.64 16.88
N HIS A 158 -15.50 12.01 15.72
CA HIS A 158 -14.75 10.77 15.49
C HIS A 158 -13.51 10.94 14.60
N ALA A 159 -12.91 12.14 14.61
CA ALA A 159 -11.65 12.35 13.91
C ALA A 159 -10.60 11.31 14.35
N PRO A 160 -9.79 10.76 13.43
CA PRO A 160 -8.76 9.77 13.75
C PRO A 160 -7.76 10.30 14.78
N ALA A 161 -7.17 9.42 15.57
CA ALA A 161 -6.20 9.81 16.61
C ALA A 161 -5.05 10.65 16.04
N TYR A 162 -4.56 10.33 14.83
CA TYR A 162 -3.50 11.09 14.18
C TYR A 162 -3.94 12.50 13.77
N ALA A 163 -5.19 12.70 13.34
CA ALA A 163 -5.72 14.03 13.01
C ALA A 163 -5.94 14.89 14.27
N ARG A 164 -6.12 14.26 15.44
CA ARG A 164 -6.26 14.93 16.73
C ARG A 164 -4.93 15.16 17.47
N GLY A 165 -3.79 14.93 16.81
CA GLY A 165 -2.46 15.10 17.41
C GLY A 165 -2.12 14.10 18.52
N LYS A 166 -2.88 12.99 18.67
CA LYS A 166 -2.55 11.96 19.67
C LYS A 166 -1.31 11.19 19.23
N ALA A 167 -0.45 10.86 20.19
CA ALA A 167 0.73 10.04 19.96
C ALA A 167 0.35 8.65 19.38
N PRO A 168 1.25 8.00 18.60
CA PRO A 168 1.06 6.63 18.18
C PRO A 168 1.17 5.68 19.37
N GLU A 169 0.49 4.54 19.25
CA GLU A 169 0.59 3.41 20.16
C GLU A 169 1.73 2.47 19.74
N ALA A 170 2.14 1.59 20.67
CA ALA A 170 3.20 0.61 20.41
C ALA A 170 2.79 -0.43 19.33
N TRP A 171 1.50 -0.67 19.17
CA TRP A 171 0.95 -1.64 18.22
C TRP A 171 0.03 -0.95 17.23
N VAL A 172 0.09 -1.41 15.98
CA VAL A 172 -0.82 -0.95 14.91
C VAL A 172 -1.32 -2.15 14.13
N CYS A 173 -2.61 -2.16 13.84
CA CYS A 173 -3.22 -3.13 12.93
C CYS A 173 -3.83 -2.37 11.76
N VAL A 174 -3.47 -2.76 10.53
CA VAL A 174 -4.01 -2.18 9.30
C VAL A 174 -4.71 -3.28 8.53
N TYR A 175 -6.04 -3.19 8.44
CA TYR A 175 -6.85 -4.18 7.74
C TYR A 175 -7.88 -3.46 6.86
N PRO A 176 -7.65 -3.35 5.55
CA PRO A 176 -8.66 -2.82 4.65
C PRO A 176 -9.85 -3.77 4.58
N PHE A 177 -11.05 -3.23 4.67
CA PHE A 177 -12.30 -3.99 4.53
C PHE A 177 -13.34 -3.20 3.78
N VAL A 178 -14.27 -3.91 3.15
CA VAL A 178 -15.44 -3.34 2.48
C VAL A 178 -16.67 -3.92 3.17
N ARG A 179 -17.61 -3.06 3.56
CA ARG A 179 -18.89 -3.50 4.10
C ARG A 179 -19.76 -4.04 2.99
N SER A 180 -20.44 -5.17 3.21
CA SER A 180 -21.42 -5.69 2.28
C SER A 180 -22.69 -4.79 2.25
N TYR A 181 -23.46 -4.88 1.16
CA TYR A 181 -24.74 -4.19 1.12
C TYR A 181 -25.68 -4.63 2.24
N ASP A 182 -25.69 -5.91 2.61
CA ASP A 182 -26.51 -6.44 3.68
C ASP A 182 -26.26 -5.76 5.02
N TRP A 183 -25.02 -5.35 5.30
CA TRP A 183 -24.67 -4.62 6.51
C TRP A 183 -25.45 -3.30 6.67
N TYR A 184 -25.76 -2.63 5.56
CA TYR A 184 -26.51 -1.37 5.58
C TYR A 184 -28.02 -1.56 5.77
N TYR A 185 -28.51 -2.78 5.58
CA TYR A 185 -29.94 -3.11 5.70
C TYR A 185 -30.23 -3.92 6.98
N MET A 186 -29.22 -4.26 7.77
CA MET A 186 -29.43 -4.90 9.07
C MET A 186 -30.06 -3.89 10.04
N ASN A 187 -31.19 -4.25 10.63
CA ASN A 187 -31.80 -3.46 11.69
C ASN A 187 -30.81 -3.38 12.87
N PRO A 188 -30.54 -2.20 13.41
CA PRO A 188 -29.87 -2.10 14.70
C PRO A 188 -30.79 -2.66 15.78
N GLU A 189 -30.43 -3.82 16.36
CA GLU A 189 -31.05 -4.33 17.58
C GLU A 189 -30.62 -3.51 18.78
#